data_6d2232eabe2109bb6147df37c103322a
#
_entry.id   6d2232eabe2109bb6147df37c103322a
#
_cell.length_a   1.000
_cell.length_b   1.000
_cell.length_c   1.000
_cell.angle_alpha   90.00
_cell.angle_beta   90.00
_cell.angle_gamma   90.00
#
_symmetry.space_group_name_H-M   'P 1'
#
loop_
_entity.id
_entity.type
_entity.pdbx_description
1 polymer ?
#
loop_
_entity_poly.entity_id
_entity_poly.type
_entity_poly.pdbx_seq_one_letter_code
_entity_poly.pdbx_strand_id
1 'polypeptide(L)'
;IYPNHAKYMFLALENPGTLPNIEKMDAKQFDGMLRDVRNAFAEIFQRNYFITSYMGKQLTTPHLKGTVPIMATMMALNSLRIAKIEPVDPFPELTKAFEEPKAKRPGKILRGAKITFVSAANRAHELTYYSLDATDKALVHYPEFLDLVARNKPASALVKSASYLLHDNQFSKTRDMILATADILVQDDTGVPYRYIKQANWNVKLFGKYHTPIPAMQWGLQTDLRQ
;
A
#
# COMPACT_ATOMS: atom_id res chain seq x y z
N ILE A 1 9.30 5.89 7.70
CA ILE A 1 10.12 4.77 7.21
C ILE A 1 11.12 4.39 8.31
N TYR A 2 11.17 3.13 8.66
CA TYR A 2 12.12 2.61 9.64
C TYR A 2 13.53 2.65 9.04
N PRO A 3 14.46 3.47 9.53
CA PRO A 3 15.74 3.73 8.87
C PRO A 3 16.68 2.51 8.84
N ASN A 4 16.35 1.48 9.61
CA ASN A 4 17.19 0.29 9.75
C ASN A 4 16.82 -0.86 8.80
N HIS A 5 15.71 -0.76 8.07
CA HIS A 5 15.32 -1.78 7.11
C HIS A 5 15.94 -1.49 5.74
N ALA A 6 16.50 -2.54 5.12
CA ALA A 6 17.01 -2.46 3.75
C ALA A 6 15.91 -2.67 2.71
N LYS A 7 14.85 -3.41 3.07
CA LYS A 7 13.74 -3.76 2.19
C LYS A 7 12.40 -3.32 2.78
N TYR A 8 11.54 -2.82 1.91
CA TYR A 8 10.18 -2.40 2.22
C TYR A 8 9.21 -3.07 1.23
N MET A 9 8.05 -3.46 1.73
CA MET A 9 6.95 -3.94 0.92
C MET A 9 5.73 -3.08 1.17
N PHE A 10 5.11 -2.61 0.11
CA PHE A 10 3.89 -1.81 0.17
C PHE A 10 2.78 -2.54 -0.58
N LEU A 11 1.65 -2.76 0.08
CA LEU A 11 0.49 -3.46 -0.46
C LEU A 11 -0.68 -2.49 -0.57
N ALA A 12 -1.27 -2.39 -1.73
CA ALA A 12 -2.43 -1.52 -1.98
C ALA A 12 -3.30 -2.03 -3.13
N LEU A 13 -4.52 -1.50 -3.21
CA LEU A 13 -5.45 -1.79 -4.31
C LEU A 13 -5.12 -1.01 -5.58
N GLU A 14 -4.51 0.16 -5.44
CA GLU A 14 -4.28 1.10 -6.51
C GLU A 14 -3.20 0.58 -7.48
N ASN A 15 -3.34 0.95 -8.74
CA ASN A 15 -2.35 0.60 -9.75
C ASN A 15 -1.02 1.32 -9.46
N PRO A 16 0.15 0.65 -9.55
CA PRO A 16 1.45 1.30 -9.42
C PRO A 16 1.63 2.41 -10.46
N GLY A 17 1.13 2.23 -11.67
CA GLY A 17 1.35 3.18 -12.76
C GLY A 17 2.82 3.28 -13.15
N THR A 18 3.17 4.40 -13.75
CA THR A 18 4.53 4.67 -14.23
C THR A 18 4.93 6.11 -13.95
N LEU A 19 6.21 6.33 -13.67
CA LEU A 19 6.75 7.68 -13.63
C LEU A 19 6.81 8.23 -15.07
N PRO A 20 6.22 9.40 -15.33
CA PRO A 20 6.33 10.02 -16.64
C PRO A 20 7.78 10.45 -16.94
N ASN A 21 8.15 10.50 -18.21
CA ASN A 21 9.46 11.01 -18.59
C ASN A 21 9.47 12.54 -18.54
N ILE A 22 9.92 13.07 -17.41
CA ILE A 22 9.92 14.50 -17.11
C ILE A 22 10.78 15.29 -18.12
N GLU A 23 11.87 14.71 -18.61
CA GLU A 23 12.77 15.37 -19.57
C GLU A 23 12.12 15.61 -20.94
N LYS A 24 11.09 14.85 -21.27
CA LYS A 24 10.32 14.98 -22.53
C LYS A 24 9.05 15.81 -22.39
N MET A 25 8.77 16.33 -21.21
CA MET A 25 7.60 17.17 -20.98
C MET A 25 7.86 18.61 -21.40
N ASP A 26 6.88 19.21 -22.07
CA ASP A 26 6.83 20.66 -22.18
C ASP A 26 6.41 21.30 -20.83
N ALA A 27 6.56 22.62 -20.72
CA ALA A 27 6.26 23.36 -19.49
C ALA A 27 4.80 23.17 -19.05
N LYS A 28 3.84 23.11 -19.99
CA LYS A 28 2.41 22.95 -19.70
C LYS A 28 2.09 21.57 -19.16
N GLN A 29 2.71 20.54 -19.72
CA GLN A 29 2.56 19.16 -19.27
C GLN A 29 3.17 18.99 -17.87
N PHE A 30 4.33 19.58 -17.63
CA PHE A 30 5.01 19.54 -16.34
C PHE A 30 4.18 20.26 -15.25
N ASP A 31 3.66 21.47 -15.53
CA ASP A 31 2.77 22.19 -14.62
C ASP A 31 1.47 21.40 -14.35
N GLY A 32 0.93 20.75 -15.37
CA GLY A 32 -0.22 19.85 -15.22
C GLY A 32 0.07 18.69 -14.27
N MET A 33 1.20 18.05 -14.42
CA MET A 33 1.64 16.96 -13.55
C MET A 33 1.83 17.43 -12.10
N LEU A 34 2.49 18.55 -11.87
CA LEU A 34 2.68 19.11 -10.52
C LEU A 34 1.36 19.44 -9.85
N ARG A 35 0.40 19.98 -10.61
CA ARG A 35 -0.95 20.27 -10.10
C ARG A 35 -1.70 19.00 -9.70
N ASP A 36 -1.62 17.96 -10.51
CA ASP A 36 -2.26 16.67 -10.23
C ASP A 36 -1.64 16.00 -9.00
N VAL A 37 -0.32 16.01 -8.87
CA VAL A 37 0.41 15.56 -7.68
C VAL A 37 -0.03 16.35 -6.45
N ARG A 38 -0.09 17.69 -6.53
CA ARG A 38 -0.54 18.55 -5.44
C ARG A 38 -1.98 18.23 -5.01
N ASN A 39 -2.88 18.01 -5.96
CA ASN A 39 -4.27 17.67 -5.67
C ASN A 39 -4.36 16.31 -4.97
N ALA A 40 -3.59 15.30 -5.42
CA ALA A 40 -3.53 14.01 -4.76
C ALA A 40 -3.02 14.12 -3.31
N PHE A 41 -2.01 14.93 -3.06
CA PHE A 41 -1.53 15.21 -1.70
C PHE A 41 -2.55 15.97 -0.84
N ALA A 42 -3.23 16.96 -1.41
CA ALA A 42 -4.24 17.72 -0.67
C ALA A 42 -5.33 16.81 -0.09
N GLU A 43 -5.82 15.85 -0.87
CA GLU A 43 -6.78 14.86 -0.38
C GLU A 43 -6.21 14.00 0.77
N ILE A 44 -4.96 13.52 0.62
CA ILE A 44 -4.29 12.71 1.64
C ILE A 44 -4.14 13.47 2.96
N PHE A 45 -3.70 14.74 2.90
CA PHE A 45 -3.41 15.54 4.08
C PHE A 45 -4.64 16.20 4.72
N GLN A 46 -5.65 16.55 3.92
CA GLN A 46 -6.86 17.21 4.44
C GLN A 46 -7.80 16.24 5.13
N ARG A 47 -7.91 15.00 4.65
CA ARG A 47 -8.87 14.04 5.16
C ARG A 47 -8.32 13.13 6.26
N ASN A 48 -7.01 12.94 6.33
CA ASN A 48 -6.36 11.95 7.21
C ASN A 48 -6.86 10.50 7.06
N TYR A 49 -7.67 10.22 6.03
CA TYR A 49 -8.13 8.87 5.68
C TYR A 49 -8.28 8.75 4.16
N PHE A 50 -8.25 7.52 3.68
CA PHE A 50 -8.33 7.24 2.24
C PHE A 50 -9.75 6.77 1.88
N ILE A 51 -10.32 7.40 0.85
CA ILE A 51 -11.50 6.88 0.16
C ILE A 51 -11.03 6.35 -1.19
N THR A 52 -11.02 5.04 -1.35
CA THR A 52 -10.47 4.34 -2.53
C THR A 52 -11.04 4.86 -3.85
N SER A 53 -12.33 5.20 -3.90
CA SER A 53 -12.98 5.73 -5.10
C SER A 53 -12.49 7.12 -5.49
N TYR A 54 -12.16 7.98 -4.53
CA TYR A 54 -11.61 9.32 -4.81
C TYR A 54 -10.14 9.22 -5.21
N MET A 55 -9.35 8.44 -4.49
CA MET A 55 -7.95 8.19 -4.85
C MET A 55 -7.82 7.60 -6.24
N GLY A 56 -8.66 6.62 -6.59
CA GLY A 56 -8.64 6.02 -7.92
C GLY A 56 -8.81 7.05 -9.04
N LYS A 57 -9.69 8.05 -8.86
CA LYS A 57 -9.88 9.14 -9.83
C LYS A 57 -8.67 10.07 -9.90
N GLN A 58 -8.10 10.44 -8.77
CA GLN A 58 -6.94 11.34 -8.71
C GLN A 58 -5.67 10.71 -9.23
N LEU A 59 -5.50 9.40 -9.04
CA LEU A 59 -4.38 8.63 -9.56
C LEU A 59 -4.53 8.22 -11.04
N THR A 60 -5.58 8.71 -11.72
CA THR A 60 -5.88 8.35 -13.12
C THR A 60 -6.17 9.61 -13.95
N THR A 61 -5.33 10.63 -13.81
CA THR A 61 -5.41 11.86 -14.59
C THR A 61 -4.59 11.74 -15.89
N PRO A 62 -4.71 12.67 -16.83
CA PRO A 62 -3.86 12.69 -18.02
C PRO A 62 -2.36 12.74 -17.72
N HIS A 63 -1.98 13.39 -16.62
CA HIS A 63 -0.57 13.62 -16.26
C HIS A 63 -0.08 12.74 -15.12
N LEU A 64 -0.99 12.12 -14.36
CA LEU A 64 -0.66 11.27 -13.22
C LEU A 64 -1.29 9.90 -13.41
N LYS A 65 -0.46 8.87 -13.55
CA LYS A 65 -0.92 7.49 -13.73
C LYS A 65 -0.37 6.60 -12.64
N GLY A 66 -1.24 6.30 -11.66
CA GLY A 66 -0.94 5.40 -10.56
C GLY A 66 -0.21 6.03 -9.38
N THR A 67 0.24 5.19 -8.46
CA THR A 67 0.75 5.56 -7.14
C THR A 67 2.25 5.88 -7.15
N VAL A 68 3.01 5.29 -8.07
CA VAL A 68 4.48 5.47 -8.12
C VAL A 68 4.91 6.93 -8.23
N PRO A 69 4.28 7.80 -9.05
CA PRO A 69 4.64 9.22 -9.09
C PRO A 69 4.47 9.92 -7.73
N ILE A 70 3.42 9.60 -6.99
CA ILE A 70 3.18 10.14 -5.65
C ILE A 70 4.26 9.66 -4.68
N MET A 71 4.57 8.37 -4.70
CA MET A 71 5.64 7.79 -3.87
C MET A 71 6.99 8.40 -4.20
N ALA A 72 7.30 8.58 -5.48
CA ALA A 72 8.55 9.21 -5.93
C ALA A 72 8.66 10.65 -5.41
N THR A 73 7.57 11.42 -5.47
CA THR A 73 7.52 12.77 -4.93
C THR A 73 7.72 12.78 -3.40
N MET A 74 7.04 11.88 -2.67
CA MET A 74 7.22 11.73 -1.22
C MET A 74 8.67 11.37 -0.86
N MET A 75 9.28 10.47 -1.62
CA MET A 75 10.68 10.10 -1.43
C MET A 75 11.61 11.30 -1.63
N ALA A 76 11.41 12.07 -2.71
CA ALA A 76 12.20 13.25 -3.00
C ALA A 76 12.07 14.32 -1.89
N LEU A 77 10.85 14.57 -1.40
CA LEU A 77 10.60 15.50 -0.29
C LEU A 77 11.26 15.04 1.03
N ASN A 78 11.55 13.76 1.18
CA ASN A 78 12.26 13.20 2.32
C ASN A 78 13.76 12.98 2.05
N SER A 79 14.32 13.63 1.05
CA SER A 79 15.74 13.52 0.68
C SER A 79 16.20 12.10 0.35
N LEU A 80 15.28 11.27 -0.16
CA LEU A 80 15.59 9.94 -0.67
C LEU A 80 15.86 10.05 -2.17
N ARG A 81 17.04 9.64 -2.59
CA ARG A 81 17.43 9.68 -4.00
C ARG A 81 17.04 8.37 -4.69
N ILE A 82 16.09 8.43 -5.59
CA ILE A 82 15.67 7.28 -6.40
C ILE A 82 16.77 6.97 -7.42
N ALA A 83 17.25 5.74 -7.40
CA ALA A 83 18.25 5.24 -8.33
C ALA A 83 17.60 4.52 -9.53
N LYS A 84 16.51 3.76 -9.29
CA LYS A 84 15.84 2.97 -10.34
C LYS A 84 14.38 2.72 -9.97
N ILE A 85 13.52 2.68 -10.99
CA ILE A 85 12.13 2.20 -10.88
C ILE A 85 11.93 1.15 -11.98
N GLU A 86 11.48 -0.04 -11.59
CA GLU A 86 11.26 -1.18 -12.48
C GLU A 86 9.85 -1.74 -12.27
N PRO A 87 9.14 -2.15 -13.33
CA PRO A 87 7.95 -2.94 -13.17
C PRO A 87 8.32 -4.31 -12.57
N VAL A 88 7.47 -4.82 -11.68
CA VAL A 88 7.62 -6.14 -11.09
C VAL A 88 6.36 -6.95 -11.35
N ASP A 89 6.54 -8.12 -11.92
CA ASP A 89 5.57 -9.19 -11.93
C ASP A 89 6.10 -10.31 -11.03
N PRO A 90 5.54 -10.49 -9.83
CA PRO A 90 6.04 -11.51 -8.91
C PRO A 90 5.71 -12.94 -9.35
N PHE A 91 4.77 -13.10 -10.28
CA PHE A 91 4.27 -14.39 -10.74
C PHE A 91 4.00 -14.40 -12.25
N PRO A 92 5.05 -14.29 -13.08
CA PRO A 92 4.90 -14.13 -14.52
C PRO A 92 4.15 -15.28 -15.20
N GLU A 93 4.27 -16.51 -14.68
CA GLU A 93 3.54 -17.65 -15.23
C GLU A 93 2.03 -17.57 -14.97
N LEU A 94 1.63 -17.08 -13.78
CA LEU A 94 0.22 -16.83 -13.48
C LEU A 94 -0.32 -15.69 -14.34
N THR A 95 0.45 -14.62 -14.50
CA THR A 95 0.06 -13.49 -15.36
C THR A 95 -0.18 -13.93 -16.79
N LYS A 96 0.70 -14.74 -17.37
CA LYS A 96 0.53 -15.30 -18.72
C LYS A 96 -0.72 -16.17 -18.82
N ALA A 97 -0.99 -17.04 -17.83
CA ALA A 97 -2.18 -17.89 -17.82
C ALA A 97 -3.48 -17.08 -17.80
N PHE A 98 -3.49 -15.88 -17.19
CA PHE A 98 -4.64 -14.97 -17.15
C PHE A 98 -4.78 -14.07 -18.38
N GLU A 99 -3.74 -13.91 -19.17
CA GLU A 99 -3.79 -13.16 -20.43
C GLU A 99 -4.42 -13.97 -21.58
N GLU A 100 -4.58 -15.28 -21.41
CA GLU A 100 -5.25 -16.10 -22.39
C GLU A 100 -6.74 -15.72 -22.55
N PRO A 101 -7.28 -15.63 -23.80
CA PRO A 101 -8.62 -15.13 -24.06
C PRO A 101 -9.78 -15.93 -23.43
N LYS A 102 -9.52 -17.16 -23.01
CA LYS A 102 -10.51 -18.08 -22.41
C LYS A 102 -10.44 -18.17 -20.89
N ALA A 103 -9.44 -17.57 -20.26
CA ALA A 103 -9.33 -17.59 -18.81
C ALA A 103 -10.41 -16.68 -18.20
N LYS A 104 -11.28 -17.23 -17.36
CA LYS A 104 -12.14 -16.43 -16.49
C LYS A 104 -11.21 -15.67 -15.55
N ARG A 105 -11.02 -14.39 -15.80
CA ARG A 105 -10.12 -13.53 -15.02
C ARG A 105 -10.59 -13.48 -13.57
N PRO A 106 -9.90 -14.08 -12.61
CA PRO A 106 -10.18 -13.84 -11.20
C PRO A 106 -9.52 -12.53 -10.82
N GLY A 107 -10.31 -11.49 -10.64
CA GLY A 107 -9.82 -10.24 -10.07
C GLY A 107 -8.76 -9.50 -10.90
N LYS A 108 -8.11 -8.55 -10.26
CA LYS A 108 -7.07 -7.69 -10.83
C LYS A 108 -5.73 -8.45 -10.84
N ILE A 109 -5.07 -8.51 -11.99
CA ILE A 109 -3.73 -9.09 -12.12
C ILE A 109 -2.80 -8.39 -11.13
N LEU A 110 -2.05 -9.18 -10.36
CA LEU A 110 -1.04 -8.67 -9.45
C LEU A 110 0.07 -7.99 -10.24
N ARG A 111 0.19 -6.69 -10.06
CA ARG A 111 1.23 -5.87 -10.69
C ARG A 111 2.00 -5.15 -9.61
N GLY A 112 3.26 -4.86 -9.88
CA GLY A 112 4.10 -4.15 -8.94
C GLY A 112 5.08 -3.21 -9.59
N ALA A 113 5.76 -2.45 -8.73
CA ALA A 113 6.90 -1.64 -9.08
C ALA A 113 7.95 -1.78 -7.98
N LYS A 114 9.20 -1.96 -8.37
CA LYS A 114 10.34 -1.94 -7.47
C LYS A 114 11.06 -0.62 -7.60
N ILE A 115 11.26 0.04 -6.48
CA ILE A 115 11.97 1.32 -6.38
C ILE A 115 13.25 1.07 -5.59
N THR A 116 14.38 1.21 -6.24
CA THR A 116 15.69 1.23 -5.58
C THR A 116 16.05 2.68 -5.27
N PHE A 117 16.41 2.97 -4.04
CA PHE A 117 16.72 4.32 -3.59
C PHE A 117 17.86 4.36 -2.57
N VAL A 118 18.42 5.54 -2.40
CA VAL A 118 19.52 5.80 -1.45
C VAL A 118 19.04 6.83 -0.44
N SER A 119 19.20 6.54 0.84
CA SER A 119 18.87 7.47 1.94
C SER A 119 19.92 8.56 2.08
N ALA A 120 19.62 9.60 2.88
CA ALA A 120 20.55 10.68 3.21
C ALA A 120 21.85 10.15 3.87
N ALA A 121 21.76 9.01 4.58
CA ALA A 121 22.91 8.32 5.15
C ALA A 121 23.70 7.45 4.13
N ASN A 122 23.45 7.64 2.83
CA ASN A 122 24.06 6.91 1.71
C ASN A 122 23.87 5.39 1.78
N ARG A 123 22.79 4.92 2.38
CA ARG A 123 22.41 3.49 2.40
C ARG A 123 21.47 3.16 1.27
N ALA A 124 21.73 2.06 0.61
CA ALA A 124 20.84 1.52 -0.44
C ALA A 124 19.64 0.81 0.20
N HIS A 125 18.47 1.04 -0.38
CA HIS A 125 17.20 0.47 0.05
C HIS A 125 16.40 0.03 -1.16
N GLU A 126 15.50 -0.91 -0.93
CA GLU A 126 14.55 -1.41 -1.93
C GLU A 126 13.13 -1.32 -1.38
N LEU A 127 12.22 -0.74 -2.16
CA LEU A 127 10.79 -0.75 -1.88
C LEU A 127 10.08 -1.46 -3.03
N THR A 128 9.34 -2.51 -2.71
CA THR A 128 8.49 -3.19 -3.67
C THR A 128 7.03 -2.87 -3.38
N TYR A 129 6.39 -2.25 -4.34
CA TYR A 129 4.96 -1.96 -4.33
C TYR A 129 4.21 -3.06 -5.06
N TYR A 130 3.20 -3.63 -4.44
CA TYR A 130 2.28 -4.58 -5.05
C TYR A 130 0.86 -4.03 -5.05
N SER A 131 0.25 -4.01 -6.24
CA SER A 131 -1.17 -3.72 -6.42
C SER A 131 -1.94 -5.03 -6.48
N LEU A 132 -2.75 -5.30 -5.47
CA LEU A 132 -3.54 -6.53 -5.40
C LEU A 132 -4.91 -6.28 -4.79
N ASP A 133 -5.85 -7.14 -5.12
CA ASP A 133 -7.08 -7.28 -4.37
C ASP A 133 -6.80 -8.16 -3.14
N ALA A 134 -6.81 -7.54 -1.95
CA ALA A 134 -6.48 -8.19 -0.69
C ALA A 134 -7.67 -8.92 -0.04
N THR A 135 -8.80 -9.07 -0.76
CA THR A 135 -9.94 -9.86 -0.27
C THR A 135 -9.61 -11.35 -0.21
N ASP A 136 -10.22 -12.06 0.71
CA ASP A 136 -10.07 -13.51 0.85
C ASP A 136 -10.39 -14.25 -0.45
N LYS A 137 -11.42 -13.76 -1.18
CA LYS A 137 -11.83 -14.31 -2.47
C LYS A 137 -10.74 -14.16 -3.55
N ALA A 138 -10.02 -13.06 -3.55
CA ALA A 138 -8.94 -12.84 -4.49
C ALA A 138 -7.67 -13.61 -4.08
N LEU A 139 -7.33 -13.60 -2.80
CA LEU A 139 -6.10 -14.22 -2.30
C LEU A 139 -6.07 -15.76 -2.44
N VAL A 140 -7.23 -16.44 -2.57
CA VAL A 140 -7.22 -17.87 -2.88
C VAL A 140 -6.63 -18.19 -4.26
N HIS A 141 -6.58 -17.21 -5.15
CA HIS A 141 -5.97 -17.36 -6.48
C HIS A 141 -4.47 -17.04 -6.50
N TYR A 142 -3.93 -16.57 -5.37
CA TYR A 142 -2.53 -16.16 -5.25
C TYR A 142 -1.90 -16.71 -3.95
N PRO A 143 -1.95 -18.03 -3.69
CA PRO A 143 -1.36 -18.62 -2.47
C PRO A 143 0.14 -18.31 -2.38
N GLU A 144 0.84 -18.27 -3.51
CA GLU A 144 2.27 -17.95 -3.60
C GLU A 144 2.58 -16.53 -3.12
N PHE A 145 1.59 -15.63 -3.14
CA PHE A 145 1.75 -14.28 -2.59
C PHE A 145 1.84 -14.30 -1.07
N LEU A 146 1.05 -15.13 -0.41
CA LEU A 146 1.13 -15.30 1.04
C LEU A 146 2.49 -15.87 1.45
N ASP A 147 3.01 -16.82 0.68
CA ASP A 147 4.35 -17.39 0.87
C ASP A 147 5.45 -16.35 0.62
N LEU A 148 5.27 -15.50 -0.39
CA LEU A 148 6.20 -14.40 -0.67
C LEU A 148 6.31 -13.45 0.52
N VAL A 149 5.18 -13.07 1.12
CA VAL A 149 5.16 -12.20 2.31
C VAL A 149 5.76 -12.92 3.52
N ALA A 150 5.40 -14.18 3.73
CA ALA A 150 5.89 -14.98 4.88
C ALA A 150 7.42 -15.15 4.88
N ARG A 151 8.07 -15.18 3.71
CA ARG A 151 9.55 -15.25 3.59
C ARG A 151 10.28 -14.02 4.10
N ASN A 152 9.56 -12.91 4.34
CA ASN A 152 10.15 -11.66 4.85
C ASN A 152 10.12 -11.55 6.38
N LYS A 153 9.93 -12.65 7.10
CA LYS A 153 10.05 -12.67 8.58
C LYS A 153 11.50 -12.55 9.04
N PRO A 154 11.75 -11.88 10.16
CA PRO A 154 10.84 -11.04 10.95
C PRO A 154 10.57 -9.70 10.26
N ALA A 155 9.35 -9.18 10.36
CA ALA A 155 8.96 -7.93 9.71
C ALA A 155 8.35 -6.93 10.69
N SER A 156 8.54 -5.63 10.42
CA SER A 156 7.77 -4.57 11.06
C SER A 156 6.65 -4.15 10.12
N ALA A 157 5.40 -4.29 10.55
CA ALA A 157 4.24 -3.88 9.78
C ALA A 157 3.76 -2.49 10.18
N LEU A 158 3.63 -1.59 9.20
CA LEU A 158 2.89 -0.34 9.32
C LEU A 158 1.55 -0.53 8.61
N VAL A 159 0.46 -0.52 9.38
CA VAL A 159 -0.86 -0.84 8.85
C VAL A 159 -1.78 0.38 8.93
N LYS A 160 -2.26 0.78 7.75
CA LYS A 160 -3.33 1.75 7.60
C LYS A 160 -4.22 1.29 6.46
N SER A 161 -5.46 0.97 6.74
CA SER A 161 -6.38 0.51 5.71
C SER A 161 -7.39 1.59 5.31
N ALA A 162 -7.74 1.62 4.03
CA ALA A 162 -8.83 2.45 3.55
C ALA A 162 -10.15 1.97 4.15
N SER A 163 -10.99 2.90 4.59
CA SER A 163 -12.37 2.60 5.00
C SER A 163 -12.52 1.43 5.98
N TYR A 164 -11.55 1.23 6.88
CA TYR A 164 -11.56 0.13 7.84
C TYR A 164 -11.67 -1.27 7.21
N LEU A 165 -11.14 -1.48 6.01
CA LEU A 165 -11.28 -2.74 5.28
C LEU A 165 -10.83 -3.95 6.09
N LEU A 166 -9.79 -3.81 6.92
CA LEU A 166 -9.31 -4.91 7.77
C LEU A 166 -10.28 -5.29 8.90
N HIS A 167 -11.35 -4.52 9.12
CA HIS A 167 -12.41 -4.89 10.06
C HIS A 167 -13.45 -5.82 9.43
N ASP A 168 -13.54 -5.87 8.11
CA ASP A 168 -14.45 -6.75 7.37
C ASP A 168 -13.93 -8.19 7.34
N ASN A 169 -14.86 -9.15 7.40
CA ASN A 169 -14.53 -10.58 7.37
C ASN A 169 -13.94 -11.03 6.02
N GLN A 170 -14.19 -10.27 4.95
CA GLN A 170 -13.62 -10.54 3.62
C GLN A 170 -12.10 -10.32 3.55
N PHE A 171 -11.47 -9.81 4.61
CA PHE A 171 -10.03 -9.57 4.71
C PHE A 171 -9.36 -10.41 5.80
N SER A 172 -9.95 -11.55 6.16
CA SER A 172 -9.42 -12.42 7.22
C SER A 172 -8.02 -12.93 6.87
N LYS A 173 -7.79 -13.40 5.65
CA LYS A 173 -6.48 -13.88 5.19
C LYS A 173 -5.40 -12.79 5.24
N THR A 174 -5.77 -11.57 4.89
CA THR A 174 -4.85 -10.42 4.98
C THR A 174 -4.51 -10.10 6.43
N ARG A 175 -5.48 -10.12 7.33
CA ARG A 175 -5.21 -9.97 8.78
C ARG A 175 -4.26 -11.06 9.29
N ASP A 176 -4.57 -12.31 8.98
CA ASP A 176 -3.77 -13.47 9.42
C ASP A 176 -2.35 -13.38 8.86
N MET A 177 -2.19 -12.98 7.61
CA MET A 177 -0.89 -12.75 6.98
C MET A 177 -0.08 -11.69 7.73
N ILE A 178 -0.69 -10.53 8.05
CA ILE A 178 -0.04 -9.47 8.82
C ILE A 178 0.38 -10.00 10.19
N LEU A 179 -0.55 -10.62 10.91
CA LEU A 179 -0.30 -11.16 12.23
C LEU A 179 0.73 -12.29 12.21
N ALA A 180 0.75 -13.12 11.20
CA ALA A 180 1.73 -14.20 11.08
C ALA A 180 3.13 -13.74 10.70
N THR A 181 3.29 -12.56 10.12
CA THR A 181 4.56 -12.08 9.55
C THR A 181 5.23 -11.01 10.41
N ALA A 182 4.46 -10.15 11.07
CA ALA A 182 4.97 -9.01 11.81
C ALA A 182 5.39 -9.38 13.24
N ASP A 183 6.58 -8.93 13.66
CA ASP A 183 7.01 -8.92 15.06
C ASP A 183 6.69 -7.59 15.74
N ILE A 184 6.64 -6.53 14.93
CA ILE A 184 6.26 -5.19 15.37
C ILE A 184 5.09 -4.74 14.50
N LEU A 185 4.00 -4.34 15.16
CA LEU A 185 2.82 -3.80 14.50
C LEU A 185 2.64 -2.34 14.91
N VAL A 186 2.71 -1.44 13.92
CA VAL A 186 2.43 -0.01 14.08
C VAL A 186 1.19 0.31 13.27
N GLN A 187 0.14 0.83 13.90
CA GLN A 187 -1.11 1.08 13.20
C GLN A 187 -1.91 2.22 13.82
N ASP A 188 -2.81 2.78 13.01
CA ASP A 188 -3.91 3.59 13.49
C ASP A 188 -5.18 2.73 13.67
N ASP A 189 -6.28 3.37 14.03
CA ASP A 189 -7.57 2.72 14.28
C ASP A 189 -8.17 2.00 13.05
N THR A 190 -7.67 2.30 11.84
CA THR A 190 -8.09 1.62 10.60
C THR A 190 -7.36 0.30 10.36
N GLY A 191 -6.34 -0.02 11.14
CA GLY A 191 -5.53 -1.23 11.01
C GLY A 191 -6.25 -2.51 11.40
N VAL A 192 -5.49 -3.49 11.84
CA VAL A 192 -6.03 -4.77 12.35
C VAL A 192 -6.83 -4.50 13.63
N PRO A 193 -8.10 -4.94 13.72
CA PRO A 193 -8.89 -4.76 14.94
C PRO A 193 -8.19 -5.32 16.18
N TYR A 194 -8.20 -4.56 17.26
CA TYR A 194 -7.44 -4.89 18.48
C TYR A 194 -7.81 -6.25 19.07
N ARG A 195 -9.06 -6.69 18.92
CA ARG A 195 -9.52 -8.02 19.36
C ARG A 195 -8.71 -9.18 18.80
N TYR A 196 -8.12 -9.03 17.61
CA TYR A 196 -7.26 -10.07 16.99
C TYR A 196 -5.82 -9.99 17.49
N ILE A 197 -5.40 -8.86 18.04
CA ILE A 197 -4.05 -8.64 18.55
C ILE A 197 -3.96 -9.03 20.03
N LYS A 198 -5.03 -8.89 20.80
CA LYS A 198 -5.09 -9.05 22.26
C LYS A 198 -4.59 -10.42 22.77
N GLN A 199 -4.61 -11.45 21.92
CA GLN A 199 -4.24 -12.82 22.30
C GLN A 199 -2.76 -13.14 22.06
N ALA A 200 -1.99 -12.25 21.50
CA ALA A 200 -0.59 -12.47 21.16
C ALA A 200 0.31 -11.48 21.89
N ASN A 201 1.50 -11.93 22.31
CA ASN A 201 2.55 -11.07 22.90
C ASN A 201 3.22 -10.20 21.79
N TRP A 202 2.47 -9.28 21.23
CA TRP A 202 2.93 -8.42 20.14
C TRP A 202 3.48 -7.12 20.66
N ASN A 203 4.55 -6.64 20.06
CA ASN A 203 5.00 -5.26 20.26
C ASN A 203 4.15 -4.35 19.36
N VAL A 204 2.98 -3.91 19.88
CA VAL A 204 2.03 -3.08 19.17
C VAL A 204 2.22 -1.63 19.55
N LYS A 205 2.35 -0.76 18.53
CA LYS A 205 2.37 0.69 18.70
C LYS A 205 1.14 1.28 18.02
N LEU A 206 0.24 1.81 18.83
CA LEU A 206 -1.01 2.41 18.38
C LEU A 206 -0.87 3.93 18.29
N PHE A 207 -1.44 4.52 17.25
CA PHE A 207 -1.55 5.96 17.10
C PHE A 207 -2.95 6.33 16.55
N GLY A 208 -3.36 7.60 16.68
CA GLY A 208 -4.68 8.05 16.25
C GLY A 208 -5.77 7.95 17.35
N LYS A 209 -7.02 8.10 16.93
CA LYS A 209 -8.18 8.18 17.83
C LYS A 209 -9.07 6.93 17.70
N TYR A 210 -8.82 5.93 18.48
CA TYR A 210 -9.56 4.67 18.47
C TYR A 210 -11.00 4.77 19.00
N HIS A 211 -11.34 5.87 19.67
CA HIS A 211 -12.67 6.05 20.30
C HIS A 211 -13.68 6.77 19.41
N THR A 212 -13.21 7.39 18.32
CA THR A 212 -14.05 8.22 17.46
C THR A 212 -13.80 7.82 16.03
N PRO A 213 -14.41 6.73 15.53
CA PRO A 213 -14.29 6.37 14.14
C PRO A 213 -14.86 7.48 13.26
N ILE A 214 -14.47 7.49 12.00
CA ILE A 214 -15.04 8.41 11.01
C ILE A 214 -16.57 8.23 11.04
N PRO A 215 -17.37 9.29 11.15
CA PRO A 215 -18.82 9.18 11.39
C PRO A 215 -19.57 8.28 10.39
N ALA A 216 -19.12 8.24 9.15
CA ALA A 216 -19.68 7.38 8.10
C ALA A 216 -19.24 5.90 8.21
N MET A 217 -18.34 5.56 9.15
CA MET A 217 -17.70 4.25 9.25
C MET A 217 -17.72 3.72 10.69
N GLN A 218 -18.92 3.69 11.28
CA GLN A 218 -19.11 3.31 12.70
C GLN A 218 -18.67 1.88 13.03
N TRP A 219 -18.58 0.97 12.04
CA TRP A 219 -18.03 -0.38 12.25
C TRP A 219 -16.54 -0.37 12.63
N GLY A 220 -15.83 0.74 12.42
CA GLY A 220 -14.46 0.93 12.90
C GLY A 220 -14.34 1.12 14.41
N LEU A 221 -15.44 1.21 15.13
CA LEU A 221 -15.42 1.41 16.58
C LEU A 221 -14.85 0.19 17.30
N GLN A 222 -13.74 0.39 18.01
CA GLN A 222 -13.05 -0.65 18.76
C GLN A 222 -13.34 -0.49 20.27
N THR A 223 -14.43 -1.08 20.73
CA THR A 223 -14.86 -0.98 22.13
C THR A 223 -13.86 -1.57 23.11
N ASP A 224 -13.06 -2.54 22.68
CA ASP A 224 -12.04 -3.22 23.48
C ASP A 224 -10.89 -2.30 23.93
N LEU A 225 -10.75 -1.14 23.30
CA LEU A 225 -9.73 -0.13 23.64
C LEU A 225 -10.28 1.00 24.55
N ARG A 226 -11.51 0.89 24.98
CA ARG A 226 -12.15 1.87 25.90
C ARG A 226 -11.88 1.59 27.39
N GLN A 227 -11.13 0.56 27.70
CA GLN A 227 -10.79 0.17 29.09
C GLN A 227 -9.43 0.73 29.51
#